data_fe42a369dae2ebd3628cfcda07316303
#
_entry.id   fe42a369dae2ebd3628cfcda07316303
#
_cell.length_a   1.000
_cell.length_b   1.000
_cell.length_c   1.000
_cell.angle_alpha   90.00
_cell.angle_beta   90.00
_cell.angle_gamma   90.00
#
_symmetry.space_group_name_H-M   'P 1'
#
loop_
_entity.id
_entity.type
_entity.pdbx_description
1 polymer ?
#
loop_
_entity_poly.entity_id
_entity_poly.type
_entity_poly.pdbx_seq_one_letter_code
_entity_poly.pdbx_strand_id
1 'polypeptide(L)'
;IGAFLKQSEEFLLVWDDTYAARLWCILELAAFLKSHEHQQHKVQIRLAVMAPCVLGIAFALWATMLQWLLFFDQTYLDTVVLLVSRWLFMCIAAAVLRSHYRNTERMLQQLASFTVENAGCHCCRKGGEDCAHEICDRAVIAHCIRTWYGSVATFEETVKTRVKTMLYRQLGGLLFPYGWKVVGGSPLLWGFCDMTAARLRSGSWRGAAIVFAGGLTWCFFLCPHLFEVALLLARYFRRKAPGTWQDRLKTMAV
;
A
#
# COMPACT_ATOMS: atom_id res chain seq x y z
N ILE A 1 25.44 13.01 2.87
CA ILE A 1 24.20 12.50 2.26
C ILE A 1 24.24 12.75 0.74
N GLY A 2 24.45 13.99 0.25
CA GLY A 2 24.42 14.30 -1.18
C GLY A 2 25.35 13.46 -2.06
N ALA A 3 26.57 13.14 -1.61
CA ALA A 3 27.51 12.30 -2.35
C ALA A 3 27.02 10.85 -2.52
N PHE A 4 26.39 10.27 -1.49
CA PHE A 4 25.79 8.94 -1.58
C PHE A 4 24.60 8.93 -2.54
N LEU A 5 23.73 9.93 -2.44
CA LEU A 5 22.57 10.03 -3.31
C LEU A 5 22.97 10.21 -4.79
N LYS A 6 24.06 10.91 -5.07
CA LYS A 6 24.59 11.07 -6.44
C LYS A 6 25.11 9.77 -7.03
N GLN A 7 25.66 8.88 -6.20
CA GLN A 7 26.22 7.58 -6.61
C GLN A 7 25.19 6.45 -6.58
N SER A 8 24.02 6.66 -5.96
CA SER A 8 22.97 5.66 -5.86
C SER A 8 22.33 5.43 -7.23
N GLU A 9 22.17 4.17 -7.61
CA GLU A 9 21.51 3.79 -8.86
C GLU A 9 20.00 3.95 -8.78
N GLU A 10 19.41 3.69 -7.61
CA GLU A 10 17.98 3.78 -7.35
C GLU A 10 17.69 4.46 -6.02
N PHE A 11 16.56 5.12 -5.92
CA PHE A 11 16.06 5.73 -4.69
C PHE A 11 14.74 5.09 -4.29
N LEU A 12 14.78 4.28 -3.24
CA LEU A 12 13.57 3.68 -2.67
C LEU A 12 12.95 4.63 -1.65
N LEU A 13 11.79 5.15 -2.01
CA LEU A 13 11.02 6.05 -1.17
C LEU A 13 9.88 5.27 -0.51
N VAL A 14 10.02 5.02 0.79
CA VAL A 14 8.94 4.44 1.60
C VAL A 14 8.08 5.57 2.13
N TRP A 15 6.92 5.75 1.49
CA TRP A 15 6.03 6.88 1.78
C TRP A 15 5.04 6.53 2.89
N ASP A 16 5.00 7.39 3.89
CA ASP A 16 3.96 7.47 4.91
C ASP A 16 3.26 8.85 4.88
N ASP A 17 2.24 9.05 5.70
CA ASP A 17 1.50 10.32 5.80
C ASP A 17 2.32 11.45 6.44
N THR A 18 3.48 11.15 7.02
CA THR A 18 4.39 12.13 7.62
C THR A 18 5.56 12.49 6.72
N TYR A 19 5.79 11.77 5.60
CA TYR A 19 6.97 11.94 4.76
C TYR A 19 7.14 13.38 4.25
N ALA A 20 6.09 13.96 3.67
CA ALA A 20 6.10 15.32 3.17
C ALA A 20 6.20 16.40 4.25
N ALA A 21 5.91 16.05 5.50
CA ALA A 21 6.03 16.96 6.63
C ALA A 21 7.46 17.00 7.21
N ARG A 22 8.35 16.09 6.80
CA ARG A 22 9.74 16.02 7.30
C ARG A 22 10.70 16.68 6.30
N LEU A 23 11.30 17.79 6.71
CA LEU A 23 12.14 18.60 5.83
C LEU A 23 13.37 17.83 5.30
N TRP A 24 13.99 16.97 6.12
CA TRP A 24 15.11 16.12 5.71
C TRP A 24 14.74 15.12 4.63
N CYS A 25 13.59 14.48 4.73
CA CYS A 25 13.12 13.54 3.71
C CYS A 25 12.90 14.23 2.35
N ILE A 26 12.41 15.46 2.40
CA ILE A 26 12.22 16.27 1.18
C ILE A 26 13.56 16.71 0.60
N LEU A 27 14.55 17.05 1.45
CA LEU A 27 15.92 17.38 0.99
C LEU A 27 16.58 16.19 0.29
N GLU A 28 16.46 14.98 0.84
CA GLU A 28 17.00 13.77 0.23
C GLU A 28 16.38 13.50 -1.14
N LEU A 29 15.07 13.62 -1.23
CA LEU A 29 14.34 13.52 -2.49
C LEU A 29 14.80 14.59 -3.49
N ALA A 30 14.94 15.84 -3.04
CA ALA A 30 15.44 16.96 -3.85
C ALA A 30 16.83 16.69 -4.40
N ALA A 31 17.75 16.25 -3.53
CA ALA A 31 19.14 15.96 -3.91
C ALA A 31 19.21 14.83 -4.94
N PHE A 32 18.41 13.76 -4.75
CA PHE A 32 18.36 12.66 -5.71
C PHE A 32 17.77 13.11 -7.07
N LEU A 33 16.65 13.82 -7.06
CA LEU A 33 16.03 14.34 -8.29
C LEU A 33 16.94 15.27 -9.06
N LYS A 34 17.72 16.10 -8.36
CA LYS A 34 18.67 17.03 -8.99
C LYS A 34 19.87 16.31 -9.57
N SER A 35 20.42 15.32 -8.88
CA SER A 35 21.57 14.53 -9.38
C SER A 35 21.20 13.58 -10.52
N HIS A 36 19.91 13.24 -10.71
CA HIS A 36 19.40 12.31 -11.70
C HIS A 36 18.30 12.94 -12.58
N GLU A 37 18.48 14.17 -13.03
CA GLU A 37 17.45 14.94 -13.78
C GLU A 37 16.86 14.19 -14.97
N HIS A 38 17.66 13.36 -15.65
CA HIS A 38 17.25 12.61 -16.84
C HIS A 38 16.79 11.16 -16.55
N GLN A 39 16.84 10.71 -15.30
CA GLN A 39 16.63 9.30 -14.92
C GLN A 39 15.51 9.13 -13.89
N GLN A 40 14.36 9.72 -14.17
CA GLN A 40 13.20 9.71 -13.23
C GLN A 40 12.65 8.31 -12.91
N HIS A 41 12.95 7.30 -13.72
CA HIS A 41 12.54 5.91 -13.49
C HIS A 41 13.27 5.25 -12.32
N LYS A 42 14.36 5.85 -11.84
CA LYS A 42 15.15 5.34 -10.71
C LYS A 42 14.53 5.62 -9.34
N VAL A 43 13.48 6.43 -9.26
CA VAL A 43 12.74 6.63 -8.01
C VAL A 43 11.64 5.60 -7.91
N GLN A 44 11.75 4.67 -6.95
CA GLN A 44 10.73 3.69 -6.64
C GLN A 44 9.94 4.15 -5.41
N ILE A 45 8.64 4.38 -5.58
CA ILE A 45 7.77 4.79 -4.48
C ILE A 45 6.98 3.59 -3.99
N ARG A 46 7.08 3.29 -2.69
CA ARG A 46 6.34 2.22 -2.01
C ARG A 46 5.55 2.81 -0.85
N LEU A 47 4.30 2.42 -0.73
CA LEU A 47 3.49 2.81 0.42
C LEU A 47 3.80 1.88 1.59
N ALA A 48 4.11 2.46 2.75
CA ALA A 48 4.44 1.69 3.96
C ALA A 48 3.31 0.73 4.37
N VAL A 49 2.07 1.09 4.08
CA VAL A 49 0.88 0.29 4.43
C VAL A 49 0.65 -0.92 3.50
N MET A 50 1.34 -1.01 2.36
CA MET A 50 1.11 -2.08 1.37
C MET A 50 1.51 -3.46 1.91
N ALA A 51 2.67 -3.58 2.55
CA ALA A 51 3.15 -4.85 3.09
C ALA A 51 2.22 -5.42 4.18
N PRO A 52 1.82 -4.67 5.22
CA PRO A 52 0.85 -5.16 6.21
C PRO A 52 -0.50 -5.53 5.59
N CYS A 53 -0.97 -4.84 4.54
CA CYS A 53 -2.21 -5.21 3.84
C CYS A 53 -2.10 -6.59 3.19
N VAL A 54 -1.03 -6.85 2.43
CA VAL A 54 -0.82 -8.14 1.74
C VAL A 54 -0.66 -9.26 2.76
N LEU A 55 0.14 -9.06 3.81
CA LEU A 55 0.32 -10.04 4.88
C LEU A 55 -0.97 -10.32 5.63
N GLY A 56 -1.76 -9.30 5.93
CA GLY A 56 -3.07 -9.44 6.58
C GLY A 56 -4.06 -10.26 5.74
N ILE A 57 -4.12 -10.02 4.44
CA ILE A 57 -4.96 -10.79 3.51
C ILE A 57 -4.48 -12.24 3.42
N ALA A 58 -3.18 -12.46 3.24
CA ALA A 58 -2.61 -13.81 3.18
C ALA A 58 -2.88 -14.59 4.47
N PHE A 59 -2.71 -13.95 5.64
CA PHE A 59 -3.03 -14.54 6.93
C PHE A 59 -4.51 -14.87 7.08
N ALA A 60 -5.41 -13.97 6.66
CA ALA A 60 -6.85 -14.22 6.70
C ALA A 60 -7.24 -15.42 5.83
N LEU A 61 -6.69 -15.52 4.62
CA LEU A 61 -6.92 -16.67 3.73
C LEU A 61 -6.35 -17.96 4.31
N TRP A 62 -5.15 -17.92 4.88
CA TRP A 62 -4.55 -19.08 5.56
C TRP A 62 -5.39 -19.53 6.75
N ALA A 63 -5.85 -18.61 7.60
CA ALA A 63 -6.72 -18.92 8.73
C ALA A 63 -8.04 -19.55 8.30
N THR A 64 -8.63 -19.08 7.18
CA THR A 64 -9.86 -19.68 6.63
C THR A 64 -9.63 -21.09 6.10
N MET A 65 -8.46 -21.37 5.50
CA MET A 65 -8.08 -22.71 5.07
C MET A 65 -7.85 -23.64 6.25
N LEU A 66 -7.14 -23.18 7.28
CA LEU A 66 -6.90 -23.95 8.49
C LEU A 66 -8.22 -24.31 9.20
N GLN A 67 -9.14 -23.36 9.34
CA GLN A 67 -10.46 -23.61 9.89
C GLN A 67 -11.20 -24.69 9.09
N TRP A 68 -11.14 -24.61 7.74
CA TRP A 68 -11.81 -25.61 6.90
C TRP A 68 -11.22 -27.03 7.09
N LEU A 69 -9.89 -27.13 7.25
CA LEU A 69 -9.22 -28.40 7.52
C LEU A 69 -9.56 -28.99 8.90
N LEU A 70 -9.65 -28.14 9.93
CA LEU A 70 -9.91 -28.55 11.31
C LEU A 70 -11.37 -28.95 11.56
N PHE A 71 -12.32 -28.32 10.86
CA PHE A 71 -13.76 -28.50 11.06
C PHE A 71 -14.43 -29.22 9.89
N PHE A 72 -13.73 -30.15 9.24
CA PHE A 72 -14.25 -30.88 8.08
C PHE A 72 -15.45 -31.80 8.42
N ASP A 73 -15.59 -32.24 9.65
CA ASP A 73 -16.65 -33.15 10.15
C ASP A 73 -17.79 -32.34 10.82
N GLN A 74 -18.47 -31.53 10.03
CA GLN A 74 -19.19 -30.32 10.46
C GLN A 74 -20.53 -30.59 11.14
N THR A 75 -20.66 -30.04 12.35
CA THR A 75 -21.96 -29.69 12.94
C THR A 75 -22.47 -28.35 12.34
N TYR A 76 -23.77 -28.08 12.46
CA TYR A 76 -24.37 -26.81 12.03
C TYR A 76 -23.69 -25.59 12.69
N LEU A 77 -23.32 -25.72 13.97
CA LEU A 77 -22.62 -24.67 14.73
C LEU A 77 -21.25 -24.33 14.12
N ASP A 78 -20.49 -25.32 13.69
CA ASP A 78 -19.17 -25.12 13.08
C ASP A 78 -19.29 -24.35 11.77
N THR A 79 -20.32 -24.66 10.98
CA THR A 79 -20.60 -23.91 9.72
C THR A 79 -20.90 -22.44 9.99
N VAL A 80 -21.71 -22.13 11.01
CA VAL A 80 -22.04 -20.75 11.39
C VAL A 80 -20.80 -20.00 11.86
N VAL A 81 -19.97 -20.60 12.71
CA VAL A 81 -18.71 -20.02 13.19
C VAL A 81 -17.77 -19.71 12.03
N LEU A 82 -17.64 -20.63 11.07
CA LEU A 82 -16.84 -20.44 9.86
C LEU A 82 -17.32 -19.27 9.01
N LEU A 83 -18.63 -19.17 8.80
CA LEU A 83 -19.21 -18.07 8.00
C LEU A 83 -19.02 -16.72 8.70
N VAL A 84 -19.25 -16.63 10.00
CA VAL A 84 -19.08 -15.41 10.79
C VAL A 84 -17.62 -14.96 10.81
N SER A 85 -16.67 -15.89 11.02
CA SER A 85 -15.24 -15.57 11.02
C SER A 85 -14.75 -15.08 9.67
N ARG A 86 -15.17 -15.71 8.57
CA ARG A 86 -14.85 -15.26 7.19
C ARG A 86 -15.38 -13.87 6.93
N TRP A 87 -16.65 -13.63 7.29
CA TRP A 87 -17.25 -12.31 7.15
C TRP A 87 -16.49 -11.24 7.95
N LEU A 88 -16.08 -11.55 9.18
CA LEU A 88 -15.28 -10.64 10.00
C LEU A 88 -13.93 -10.32 9.35
N PHE A 89 -13.22 -11.33 8.84
CA PHE A 89 -11.97 -11.12 8.11
C PHE A 89 -12.15 -10.26 6.86
N MET A 90 -13.22 -10.46 6.10
CA MET A 90 -13.53 -9.63 4.94
C MET A 90 -13.80 -8.17 5.34
N CYS A 91 -14.54 -7.94 6.42
CA CYS A 91 -14.78 -6.59 6.95
C CYS A 91 -13.48 -5.90 7.38
N ILE A 92 -12.57 -6.62 8.03
CA ILE A 92 -11.25 -6.09 8.41
C ILE A 92 -10.43 -5.74 7.16
N ALA A 93 -10.36 -6.64 6.19
CA ALA A 93 -9.65 -6.40 4.93
C ALA A 93 -10.22 -5.17 4.19
N ALA A 94 -11.55 -5.06 4.09
CA ALA A 94 -12.23 -3.92 3.50
C ALA A 94 -11.89 -2.60 4.23
N ALA A 95 -11.88 -2.60 5.56
CA ALA A 95 -11.52 -1.43 6.37
C ALA A 95 -10.07 -0.99 6.11
N VAL A 96 -9.14 -1.96 6.04
CA VAL A 96 -7.73 -1.71 5.74
C VAL A 96 -7.55 -1.14 4.34
N LEU A 97 -8.19 -1.72 3.31
CA LEU A 97 -8.15 -1.23 1.94
C LEU A 97 -8.74 0.18 1.81
N ARG A 98 -9.88 0.46 2.44
CA ARG A 98 -10.46 1.81 2.47
C ARG A 98 -9.52 2.81 3.15
N SER A 99 -8.86 2.41 4.23
CA SER A 99 -7.85 3.24 4.92
C SER A 99 -6.66 3.54 4.02
N HIS A 100 -6.17 2.53 3.28
CA HIS A 100 -5.11 2.70 2.29
C HIS A 100 -5.44 3.78 1.25
N TYR A 101 -6.62 3.71 0.63
CA TYR A 101 -7.03 4.71 -0.37
C TYR A 101 -7.21 6.11 0.23
N ARG A 102 -7.70 6.23 1.47
CA ARG A 102 -7.76 7.53 2.17
C ARG A 102 -6.38 8.12 2.41
N ASN A 103 -5.43 7.29 2.83
CA ASN A 103 -4.06 7.74 3.09
C ASN A 103 -3.37 8.17 1.78
N THR A 104 -3.59 7.43 0.68
CA THR A 104 -3.10 7.82 -0.64
C THR A 104 -3.67 9.17 -1.10
N GLU A 105 -4.97 9.40 -0.89
CA GLU A 105 -5.59 10.69 -1.22
C GLU A 105 -5.02 11.84 -0.38
N ARG A 106 -4.84 11.62 0.94
CA ARG A 106 -4.21 12.61 1.83
C ARG A 106 -2.78 12.94 1.40
N MET A 107 -2.00 11.93 1.05
CA MET A 107 -0.65 12.10 0.54
C MET A 107 -0.60 12.97 -0.72
N LEU A 108 -1.48 12.74 -1.68
CA LEU A 108 -1.60 13.55 -2.88
C LEU A 108 -2.01 15.00 -2.58
N GLN A 109 -2.88 15.20 -1.58
CA GLN A 109 -3.26 16.52 -1.09
C GLN A 109 -2.09 17.23 -0.40
N GLN A 110 -1.33 16.53 0.44
CA GLN A 110 -0.13 17.06 1.09
C GLN A 110 0.92 17.52 0.07
N LEU A 111 1.13 16.74 -1.00
CA LEU A 111 2.02 17.14 -2.08
C LEU A 111 1.52 18.36 -2.85
N ALA A 112 0.21 18.44 -3.09
CA ALA A 112 -0.39 19.58 -3.78
C ALA A 112 -0.25 20.88 -2.98
N SER A 113 -0.29 20.80 -1.65
CA SER A 113 -0.15 21.95 -0.73
C SER A 113 1.25 22.05 -0.11
N PHE A 114 2.23 21.31 -0.64
CA PHE A 114 3.57 21.29 -0.07
C PHE A 114 4.25 22.65 -0.13
N THR A 115 4.80 23.09 1.01
CA THR A 115 5.71 24.25 1.13
C THR A 115 6.84 23.88 2.08
N VAL A 116 8.03 24.41 1.82
CA VAL A 116 9.21 24.20 2.68
C VAL A 116 8.98 24.80 4.08
N GLU A 117 8.20 25.88 4.16
CA GLU A 117 7.84 26.51 5.43
C GLU A 117 7.01 25.61 6.34
N ASN A 118 6.07 24.83 5.77
CA ASN A 118 5.20 23.93 6.52
C ASN A 118 5.87 22.60 6.89
N ALA A 119 7.03 22.27 6.28
CA ALA A 119 7.77 21.07 6.64
C ALA A 119 8.50 21.25 7.96
N GLY A 120 8.37 20.29 8.88
CA GLY A 120 9.03 20.32 10.20
C GLY A 120 10.52 19.98 10.09
N CYS A 121 11.35 20.70 10.85
CA CYS A 121 12.70 20.29 11.14
C CYS A 121 12.82 19.83 12.61
N HIS A 122 13.93 19.18 12.97
CA HIS A 122 14.13 18.66 14.33
C HIS A 122 14.21 19.79 15.36
N CYS A 123 14.83 20.91 15.02
CA CYS A 123 15.07 22.02 15.92
C CYS A 123 13.90 23.00 16.06
N CYS A 124 13.02 23.12 15.05
CA CYS A 124 11.86 24.00 15.12
C CYS A 124 10.61 23.29 14.58
N ARG A 125 9.62 23.11 15.44
CA ARG A 125 8.42 22.30 15.13
C ARG A 125 7.50 22.90 14.09
N LYS A 126 7.39 24.20 14.00
CA LYS A 126 6.67 24.96 12.95
C LYS A 126 7.10 26.42 13.02
N GLY A 127 7.47 27.03 11.90
CA GLY A 127 7.50 28.49 11.76
C GLY A 127 8.69 29.23 12.35
N GLY A 128 9.80 28.59 12.65
CA GLY A 128 11.14 29.22 12.68
C GLY A 128 11.48 30.35 13.69
N GLU A 129 10.55 30.85 14.49
CA GLU A 129 10.82 32.00 15.35
C GLU A 129 11.57 31.67 16.67
N ASP A 130 11.51 30.40 17.14
CA ASP A 130 12.10 29.96 18.39
C ASP A 130 13.19 28.88 18.24
N CYS A 131 14.07 29.00 17.25
CA CYS A 131 15.17 28.06 17.13
C CYS A 131 16.29 28.44 18.11
N ALA A 132 16.38 27.68 19.23
CA ALA A 132 17.42 27.87 20.25
C ALA A 132 18.84 27.45 19.80
N HIS A 133 18.99 26.94 18.55
CA HIS A 133 20.26 26.49 18.01
C HIS A 133 20.86 27.54 17.08
N GLU A 134 22.18 27.76 17.21
CA GLU A 134 22.95 28.68 16.37
C GLU A 134 22.83 28.37 14.87
N ILE A 135 22.68 27.11 14.51
CA ILE A 135 22.50 26.66 13.12
C ILE A 135 21.21 25.84 13.03
N CYS A 136 20.21 26.41 12.38
CA CYS A 136 18.95 25.72 12.14
C CYS A 136 19.03 24.87 10.87
N ASP A 137 18.65 23.60 10.94
CA ASP A 137 18.55 22.69 9.78
C ASP A 137 17.75 23.31 8.64
N ARG A 138 16.69 24.05 8.95
CA ARG A 138 15.86 24.74 7.97
C ARG A 138 16.64 25.73 7.12
N ALA A 139 17.53 26.52 7.75
CA ALA A 139 18.36 27.52 7.06
C ALA A 139 19.35 26.83 6.11
N VAL A 140 19.99 25.76 6.59
CA VAL A 140 20.93 24.94 5.80
C VAL A 140 20.21 24.30 4.62
N ILE A 141 19.07 23.66 4.84
CA ILE A 141 18.28 23.00 3.80
C ILE A 141 17.75 24.00 2.78
N ALA A 142 17.24 25.15 3.23
CA ALA A 142 16.79 26.21 2.33
C ALA A 142 17.94 26.76 1.49
N HIS A 143 19.15 26.86 2.04
CA HIS A 143 20.34 27.25 1.30
C HIS A 143 20.71 26.21 0.24
N CYS A 144 20.74 24.92 0.56
CA CYS A 144 20.98 23.84 -0.38
C CYS A 144 19.94 23.84 -1.52
N ILE A 145 18.66 24.00 -1.19
CA ILE A 145 17.58 24.05 -2.18
C ILE A 145 17.76 25.25 -3.13
N ARG A 146 18.07 26.43 -2.60
CA ARG A 146 18.35 27.62 -3.45
C ARG A 146 19.53 27.40 -4.38
N THR A 147 20.60 26.78 -3.88
CA THR A 147 21.82 26.48 -4.66
C THR A 147 21.52 25.50 -5.78
N TRP A 148 20.68 24.47 -5.55
CA TRP A 148 20.39 23.44 -6.55
C TRP A 148 19.29 23.82 -7.53
N TYR A 149 18.27 24.53 -7.09
CA TYR A 149 17.07 24.85 -7.88
C TYR A 149 16.94 26.34 -8.22
N GLY A 150 17.85 27.18 -7.76
CA GLY A 150 17.80 28.63 -7.93
C GLY A 150 16.89 29.34 -6.95
N SER A 151 15.72 28.75 -6.62
CA SER A 151 14.80 29.29 -5.63
C SER A 151 14.02 28.19 -4.90
N VAL A 152 13.49 28.52 -3.72
CA VAL A 152 12.61 27.63 -2.95
C VAL A 152 11.30 27.40 -3.74
N ALA A 153 10.77 28.43 -4.38
CA ALA A 153 9.55 28.34 -5.18
C ALA A 153 9.68 27.37 -6.37
N THR A 154 10.81 27.41 -7.10
CA THR A 154 11.09 26.48 -8.19
C THR A 154 11.16 25.02 -7.71
N PHE A 155 11.74 24.83 -6.52
CA PHE A 155 11.77 23.49 -5.91
C PHE A 155 10.38 23.01 -5.51
N GLU A 156 9.58 23.85 -4.84
CA GLU A 156 8.20 23.51 -4.46
C GLU A 156 7.35 23.16 -5.68
N GLU A 157 7.49 23.89 -6.78
CA GLU A 157 6.81 23.59 -8.04
C GLU A 157 7.29 22.25 -8.62
N THR A 158 8.59 21.94 -8.52
CA THR A 158 9.14 20.65 -8.92
C THR A 158 8.54 19.51 -8.10
N VAL A 159 8.40 19.67 -6.80
CA VAL A 159 7.75 18.67 -5.92
C VAL A 159 6.28 18.51 -6.29
N LYS A 160 5.54 19.60 -6.43
CA LYS A 160 4.11 19.60 -6.77
C LYS A 160 3.82 18.98 -8.13
N THR A 161 4.72 19.12 -9.10
CA THR A 161 4.50 18.65 -10.49
C THR A 161 5.17 17.29 -10.71
N ARG A 162 6.50 17.20 -10.59
CA ARG A 162 7.29 15.99 -10.90
C ARG A 162 7.01 14.83 -9.94
N VAL A 163 7.10 15.07 -8.63
CA VAL A 163 6.88 14.00 -7.63
C VAL A 163 5.44 13.52 -7.70
N LYS A 164 4.49 14.43 -7.83
CA LYS A 164 3.08 14.08 -8.01
C LYS A 164 2.85 13.23 -9.27
N THR A 165 3.47 13.58 -10.38
CA THR A 165 3.37 12.83 -11.64
C THR A 165 4.00 11.44 -11.52
N MET A 166 5.16 11.33 -10.87
CA MET A 166 5.79 10.02 -10.59
C MET A 166 4.92 9.15 -9.68
N LEU A 167 4.35 9.74 -8.63
CA LEU A 167 3.37 9.09 -7.78
C LEU A 167 2.17 8.58 -8.57
N TYR A 168 1.58 9.44 -9.40
CA TYR A 168 0.46 9.04 -10.26
C TYR A 168 0.84 7.92 -11.23
N ARG A 169 2.03 7.91 -11.78
CA ARG A 169 2.49 6.83 -12.67
C ARG A 169 2.73 5.52 -11.92
N GLN A 170 3.33 5.57 -10.75
CA GLN A 170 3.68 4.37 -9.97
C GLN A 170 2.53 3.85 -9.12
N LEU A 171 1.69 4.76 -8.60
CA LEU A 171 0.49 4.42 -7.83
C LEU A 171 -0.79 4.52 -8.66
N GLY A 172 -0.72 5.06 -9.87
CA GLY A 172 -1.85 5.30 -10.77
C GLY A 172 -2.37 4.02 -11.43
N GLY A 173 -1.55 3.00 -11.54
CA GLY A 173 -2.01 1.64 -11.44
C GLY A 173 -2.42 1.38 -9.99
N LEU A 174 -3.46 2.06 -9.51
CA LEU A 174 -4.04 1.97 -8.15
C LEU A 174 -4.49 0.55 -7.77
N LEU A 175 -4.24 -0.38 -8.63
CA LEU A 175 -4.46 -1.81 -8.48
C LEU A 175 -3.11 -2.42 -8.09
N PHE A 176 -3.13 -3.25 -7.07
CA PHE A 176 -1.96 -4.07 -6.73
C PHE A 176 -1.46 -4.79 -7.98
N PRO A 177 -0.14 -4.83 -8.23
CA PRO A 177 0.41 -5.62 -9.34
C PRO A 177 -0.14 -7.04 -9.31
N TYR A 178 -0.42 -7.60 -10.47
CA TYR A 178 -1.01 -8.94 -10.59
C TYR A 178 -0.26 -10.00 -9.76
N GLY A 179 1.08 -9.97 -9.78
CA GLY A 179 1.90 -10.89 -8.99
C GLY A 179 1.59 -10.86 -7.49
N TRP A 180 1.34 -9.69 -6.90
CA TRP A 180 0.99 -9.56 -5.48
C TRP A 180 -0.40 -10.13 -5.17
N LYS A 181 -1.35 -10.05 -6.10
CA LYS A 181 -2.68 -10.67 -5.96
C LYS A 181 -2.56 -12.19 -5.94
N VAL A 182 -1.75 -12.75 -6.83
CA VAL A 182 -1.46 -14.19 -6.88
C VAL A 182 -0.75 -14.66 -5.61
N VAL A 183 0.27 -13.93 -5.16
CA VAL A 183 0.98 -14.25 -3.90
C VAL A 183 0.02 -14.21 -2.71
N GLY A 184 -0.85 -13.19 -2.63
CA GLY A 184 -1.89 -13.12 -1.58
C GLY A 184 -2.87 -14.29 -1.63
N GLY A 185 -3.17 -14.83 -2.82
CA GLY A 185 -4.04 -15.98 -3.04
C GLY A 185 -3.34 -17.35 -2.89
N SER A 186 -2.02 -17.40 -2.69
CA SER A 186 -1.26 -18.66 -2.62
C SER A 186 -1.74 -19.66 -1.56
N PRO A 187 -2.27 -19.27 -0.39
CA PRO A 187 -2.83 -20.23 0.57
C PRO A 187 -3.98 -21.06 -0.01
N LEU A 188 -4.77 -20.47 -0.91
CA LEU A 188 -5.85 -21.19 -1.60
C LEU A 188 -5.30 -22.27 -2.54
N LEU A 189 -4.20 -21.99 -3.24
CA LEU A 189 -3.55 -22.95 -4.13
C LEU A 189 -3.07 -24.18 -3.34
N TRP A 190 -2.45 -23.96 -2.16
CA TRP A 190 -2.04 -25.07 -1.29
C TRP A 190 -3.22 -25.95 -0.87
N GLY A 191 -4.36 -25.35 -0.48
CA GLY A 191 -5.58 -26.10 -0.17
C GLY A 191 -6.08 -26.94 -1.33
N PHE A 192 -6.07 -26.42 -2.55
CA PHE A 192 -6.42 -27.20 -3.75
C PHE A 192 -5.42 -28.31 -4.06
N CYS A 193 -4.13 -28.11 -3.81
CA CYS A 193 -3.10 -29.15 -3.94
C CYS A 193 -3.34 -30.30 -2.96
N ASP A 194 -3.66 -30.01 -1.70
CA ASP A 194 -3.99 -31.03 -0.69
C ASP A 194 -5.24 -31.83 -1.07
N MET A 195 -6.30 -31.17 -1.51
CA MET A 195 -7.51 -31.83 -2.02
C MET A 195 -7.22 -32.72 -3.22
N THR A 196 -6.36 -32.25 -4.14
CA THR A 196 -5.93 -33.02 -5.32
C THR A 196 -5.18 -34.29 -4.87
N ALA A 197 -4.24 -34.16 -3.92
CA ALA A 197 -3.48 -35.28 -3.36
C ALA A 197 -4.42 -36.28 -2.66
N ALA A 198 -5.43 -35.81 -1.92
CA ALA A 198 -6.41 -36.69 -1.28
C ALA A 198 -7.23 -37.48 -2.33
N ARG A 199 -7.65 -36.84 -3.43
CA ARG A 199 -8.35 -37.51 -4.54
C ARG A 199 -7.48 -38.55 -5.26
N LEU A 200 -6.19 -38.27 -5.44
CA LEU A 200 -5.25 -39.24 -6.02
C LEU A 200 -5.08 -40.47 -5.11
N ARG A 201 -4.93 -40.26 -3.80
CA ARG A 201 -4.84 -41.37 -2.84
C ARG A 201 -6.08 -42.25 -2.82
N SER A 202 -7.27 -41.69 -3.07
CA SER A 202 -8.52 -42.45 -3.18
C SER A 202 -8.71 -43.13 -4.55
N GLY A 203 -7.73 -43.07 -5.45
CA GLY A 203 -7.78 -43.66 -6.80
C GLY A 203 -8.61 -42.87 -7.81
N SER A 204 -9.15 -41.71 -7.44
CA SER A 204 -10.01 -40.90 -8.32
C SER A 204 -9.19 -39.89 -9.13
N TRP A 205 -8.48 -40.35 -10.16
CA TRP A 205 -7.62 -39.49 -10.99
C TRP A 205 -8.41 -38.38 -11.72
N ARG A 206 -9.64 -38.69 -12.19
CA ARG A 206 -10.54 -37.71 -12.83
C ARG A 206 -10.93 -36.60 -11.82
N GLY A 207 -11.33 -37.02 -10.61
CA GLY A 207 -11.63 -36.07 -9.54
C GLY A 207 -10.43 -35.19 -9.16
N ALA A 208 -9.23 -35.75 -9.11
CA ALA A 208 -8.01 -35.03 -8.88
C ALA A 208 -7.73 -33.99 -9.98
N ALA A 209 -7.86 -34.37 -11.26
CA ALA A 209 -7.68 -33.45 -12.38
C ALA A 209 -8.67 -32.27 -12.35
N ILE A 210 -9.94 -32.54 -12.04
CA ILE A 210 -10.97 -31.48 -11.93
C ILE A 210 -10.64 -30.51 -10.78
N VAL A 211 -10.27 -31.02 -9.62
CA VAL A 211 -9.91 -30.20 -8.44
C VAL A 211 -8.67 -29.37 -8.73
N PHE A 212 -7.65 -29.95 -9.35
CA PHE A 212 -6.42 -29.24 -9.70
C PHE A 212 -6.67 -28.12 -10.73
N ALA A 213 -7.37 -28.43 -11.82
CA ALA A 213 -7.75 -27.44 -12.82
C ALA A 213 -8.62 -26.31 -12.23
N GLY A 214 -9.58 -26.66 -11.39
CA GLY A 214 -10.40 -25.71 -10.65
C GLY A 214 -9.55 -24.82 -9.74
N GLY A 215 -8.58 -25.37 -9.04
CA GLY A 215 -7.64 -24.63 -8.20
C GLY A 215 -6.79 -23.62 -8.98
N LEU A 216 -6.25 -24.04 -10.12
CA LEU A 216 -5.51 -23.15 -11.01
C LEU A 216 -6.40 -22.01 -11.53
N THR A 217 -7.61 -22.33 -11.99
CA THR A 217 -8.57 -21.34 -12.47
C THR A 217 -8.94 -20.35 -11.36
N TRP A 218 -9.20 -20.86 -10.17
CA TRP A 218 -9.53 -20.02 -9.01
C TRP A 218 -8.38 -19.10 -8.63
N CYS A 219 -7.15 -19.62 -8.47
CA CYS A 219 -6.01 -18.87 -7.97
C CYS A 219 -5.46 -17.86 -8.97
N PHE A 220 -5.44 -18.20 -10.25
CA PHE A 220 -4.83 -17.35 -11.28
C PHE A 220 -5.83 -16.45 -12.01
N PHE A 221 -7.12 -16.77 -12.00
CA PHE A 221 -8.11 -15.95 -12.69
C PHE A 221 -9.15 -15.36 -11.72
N LEU A 222 -9.90 -16.18 -11.01
CA LEU A 222 -11.03 -15.69 -10.21
C LEU A 222 -10.58 -14.86 -9.02
N CYS A 223 -9.63 -15.35 -8.21
CA CYS A 223 -9.14 -14.65 -7.03
C CYS A 223 -8.55 -13.27 -7.36
N PRO A 224 -7.63 -13.11 -8.34
CA PRO A 224 -7.12 -11.80 -8.73
C PRO A 224 -8.20 -10.83 -9.21
N HIS A 225 -9.23 -11.31 -9.94
CA HIS A 225 -10.33 -10.45 -10.40
C HIS A 225 -11.27 -10.04 -9.27
N LEU A 226 -11.61 -10.96 -8.36
CA LEU A 226 -12.38 -10.62 -7.16
C LEU A 226 -11.65 -9.60 -6.30
N PHE A 227 -10.32 -9.75 -6.18
CA PHE A 227 -9.49 -8.78 -5.48
C PHE A 227 -9.51 -7.40 -6.16
N GLU A 228 -9.51 -7.36 -7.51
CA GLU A 228 -9.68 -6.10 -8.25
C GLU A 228 -11.02 -5.43 -7.97
N VAL A 229 -12.09 -6.20 -7.98
CA VAL A 229 -13.42 -5.68 -7.66
C VAL A 229 -13.45 -5.12 -6.23
N ALA A 230 -12.89 -5.84 -5.25
CA ALA A 230 -12.78 -5.36 -3.87
C ALA A 230 -11.97 -4.05 -3.78
N LEU A 231 -10.86 -3.95 -4.52
CA LEU A 231 -10.07 -2.72 -4.58
C LEU A 231 -10.85 -1.55 -5.19
N LEU A 232 -11.59 -1.78 -6.27
CA LEU A 232 -12.42 -0.75 -6.90
C LEU A 232 -13.54 -0.29 -5.96
N LEU A 233 -14.20 -1.21 -5.27
CA LEU A 233 -15.21 -0.90 -4.27
C LEU A 233 -14.62 -0.13 -3.07
N ALA A 234 -13.46 -0.57 -2.56
CA ALA A 234 -12.77 0.13 -1.48
C ALA A 234 -12.38 1.56 -1.87
N ARG A 235 -11.95 1.74 -3.12
CA ARG A 235 -11.68 3.07 -3.67
C ARG A 235 -12.94 3.92 -3.82
N TYR A 236 -14.02 3.35 -4.31
CA TYR A 236 -15.32 4.04 -4.47
C TYR A 236 -15.86 4.47 -3.11
N PHE A 237 -15.86 3.58 -2.12
CA PHE A 237 -16.35 3.84 -0.76
C PHE A 237 -15.30 4.42 0.20
N ARG A 238 -14.15 4.93 -0.28
CA ARG A 238 -13.05 5.39 0.57
C ARG A 238 -13.39 6.53 1.51
N ARG A 239 -14.29 7.44 1.10
CA ARG A 239 -14.68 8.60 1.91
C ARG A 239 -15.49 8.16 3.13
N LYS A 240 -15.12 8.71 4.29
CA LYS A 240 -15.90 8.49 5.52
C LYS A 240 -17.32 9.04 5.33
N ALA A 241 -18.30 8.32 5.83
CA ALA A 241 -19.64 8.83 5.96
C ALA A 241 -19.75 9.69 7.23
N PRO A 242 -20.67 10.67 7.28
CA PRO A 242 -20.86 11.53 8.46
C PRO A 242 -21.29 10.74 9.70
N GLY A 243 -21.99 9.61 9.53
CA GLY A 243 -22.42 8.74 10.63
C GLY A 243 -21.56 7.49 10.75
N THR A 244 -21.26 7.06 11.98
CA THR A 244 -20.48 5.84 12.25
C THR A 244 -21.11 4.59 11.66
N TRP A 245 -22.44 4.46 11.73
CA TRP A 245 -23.17 3.34 11.13
C TRP A 245 -23.08 3.32 9.61
N GLN A 246 -23.25 4.46 8.98
CA GLN A 246 -23.13 4.59 7.52
C GLN A 246 -21.70 4.23 7.04
N ASP A 247 -20.67 4.58 7.80
CA ASP A 247 -19.29 4.24 7.46
C ASP A 247 -19.02 2.74 7.62
N ARG A 248 -19.63 2.08 8.63
CA ARG A 248 -19.60 0.62 8.78
C ARG A 248 -20.31 -0.08 7.61
N LEU A 249 -21.50 0.38 7.21
CA LEU A 249 -22.22 -0.16 6.05
C LEU A 249 -21.39 -0.04 4.76
N LYS A 250 -20.70 1.08 4.54
CA LYS A 250 -19.76 1.21 3.41
C LYS A 250 -18.61 0.21 3.48
N THR A 251 -18.15 -0.15 4.68
CA THR A 251 -17.11 -1.16 4.84
C THR A 251 -17.63 -2.56 4.51
N MET A 252 -18.87 -2.87 4.86
CA MET A 252 -19.51 -4.15 4.53
C MET A 252 -19.83 -4.30 3.04
N ALA A 253 -19.98 -3.19 2.31
CA ALA A 253 -20.25 -3.18 0.87
C ALA A 253 -19.00 -3.39 -0.02
N VAL A 254 -17.81 -3.43 0.57
CA VAL A 254 -16.52 -3.70 -0.07
C VAL A 254 -16.16 -5.16 0.03
#